data_97f8ef739b79f680f3e08c8415120996
#
_entry.id   97f8ef739b79f680f3e08c8415120996
#
_cell.length_a   1.000
_cell.length_b   1.000
_cell.length_c   1.000
_cell.angle_alpha   90.00
_cell.angle_beta   90.00
_cell.angle_gamma   90.00
#
_symmetry.space_group_name_H-M   'P 1'
#
loop_
_entity.id
_entity.type
_entity.pdbx_description
1 polymer ?
#
loop_
_entity_poly.entity_id
_entity_poly.type
_entity_poly.pdbx_seq_one_letter_code
_entity_poly.pdbx_strand_id
1 'polypeptide(L)'
;KGLVGETNMRLLGSMLTTRIFLGAMSRADVPAEKRKGLSNFYFYVDEFQNFANETFAEILSEARKYKLNLIIAHQYIEQMEEEVRDAVFGNVGTTVVFRVGPFDAEVLETIFMPKFTKEDIVSLDKRQVYMTLMIDGVGSAPFSAVTIPPIEHPPVSYREQIIASSRAQFTAPRAGIEKS
;
A
#
# COMPACT_ATOMS: atom_id res chain seq x y z
N LYS A 1 -10.75 -2.29 13.09
CA LYS A 1 -10.40 -1.51 14.31
C LYS A 1 -11.27 -1.91 15.51
N GLY A 2 -12.59 -2.03 15.39
CA GLY A 2 -13.52 -2.18 16.53
C GLY A 2 -13.46 -3.49 17.33
N LEU A 3 -12.99 -4.59 16.73
CA LEU A 3 -13.00 -5.91 17.39
C LEU A 3 -11.67 -6.31 18.03
N VAL A 4 -10.57 -5.75 17.60
CA VAL A 4 -9.21 -6.22 17.97
C VAL A 4 -8.44 -5.17 18.79
N GLY A 5 -8.88 -3.92 18.79
CA GLY A 5 -8.15 -2.80 19.38
C GLY A 5 -7.00 -2.31 18.49
N GLU A 6 -6.60 -1.06 18.68
CA GLU A 6 -5.60 -0.42 17.79
C GLU A 6 -4.21 -1.03 17.93
N THR A 7 -3.75 -1.29 19.15
CA THR A 7 -2.43 -1.88 19.41
C THR A 7 -2.31 -3.28 18.80
N ASN A 8 -3.33 -4.12 18.98
CA ASN A 8 -3.32 -5.46 18.42
C ASN A 8 -3.38 -5.44 16.88
N MET A 9 -4.11 -4.48 16.30
CA MET A 9 -4.16 -4.29 14.85
C MET A 9 -2.78 -3.91 14.29
N ARG A 10 -2.09 -2.96 14.92
CA ARG A 10 -0.73 -2.56 14.53
C ARG A 10 0.25 -3.73 14.62
N LEU A 11 0.23 -4.46 15.73
CA LEU A 11 1.09 -5.64 15.93
C LEU A 11 0.82 -6.71 14.87
N LEU A 12 -0.44 -7.09 14.67
CA LEU A 12 -0.81 -8.10 13.68
C LEU A 12 -0.44 -7.67 12.26
N GLY A 13 -0.67 -6.41 11.91
CA GLY A 13 -0.31 -5.86 10.61
C GLY A 13 1.19 -5.87 10.37
N SER A 14 2.00 -5.47 11.36
CA SER A 14 3.46 -5.50 11.26
C SER A 14 4.00 -6.93 11.12
N MET A 15 3.46 -7.88 11.89
CA MET A 15 3.84 -9.30 11.79
C MET A 15 3.49 -9.86 10.41
N LEU A 16 2.30 -9.56 9.88
CA LEU A 16 1.87 -10.03 8.56
C LEU A 16 2.76 -9.44 7.45
N THR A 17 3.04 -8.15 7.52
CA THR A 17 3.93 -7.45 6.57
C THR A 17 5.32 -8.08 6.56
N THR A 18 5.90 -8.29 7.74
CA THR A 18 7.20 -8.95 7.89
C THR A 18 7.19 -10.36 7.30
N ARG A 19 6.14 -11.15 7.54
CA ARG A 19 6.02 -12.51 6.98
C ARG A 19 5.92 -12.51 5.46
N ILE A 20 5.18 -11.58 4.88
CA ILE A 20 5.08 -11.41 3.42
C ILE A 20 6.45 -11.03 2.84
N PHE A 21 7.15 -10.11 3.49
CA PHE A 21 8.48 -9.70 3.07
C PHE A 21 9.49 -10.84 3.13
N LEU A 22 9.57 -11.58 4.24
CA LEU A 22 10.43 -12.77 4.36
C LEU A 22 10.09 -13.82 3.31
N GLY A 23 8.80 -14.03 3.02
CA GLY A 23 8.36 -14.89 1.93
C GLY A 23 8.82 -14.41 0.55
N ALA A 24 8.87 -13.09 0.32
CA ALA A 24 9.43 -12.53 -0.90
C ALA A 24 10.95 -12.69 -0.94
N MET A 25 11.64 -12.41 0.17
CA MET A 25 13.10 -12.55 0.28
C MET A 25 13.59 -14.00 0.05
N SER A 26 12.80 -15.02 0.36
CA SER A 26 13.16 -16.42 0.05
C SER A 26 13.39 -16.66 -1.44
N ARG A 27 12.91 -15.77 -2.31
CA ARG A 27 13.21 -15.76 -3.75
C ARG A 27 14.67 -15.37 -4.05
N ALA A 28 15.44 -14.89 -3.06
CA ALA A 28 16.86 -14.62 -3.20
C ALA A 28 17.65 -15.88 -3.56
N ASP A 29 17.23 -17.03 -3.03
CA ASP A 29 17.86 -18.33 -3.27
C ASP A 29 17.62 -18.85 -4.69
N VAL A 30 16.68 -18.25 -5.42
CA VAL A 30 16.41 -18.59 -6.81
C VAL A 30 17.41 -17.86 -7.74
N PRO A 31 18.13 -18.58 -8.63
CA PRO A 31 19.02 -17.95 -9.59
C PRO A 31 18.34 -16.81 -10.36
N ALA A 32 19.08 -15.73 -10.61
CA ALA A 32 18.55 -14.50 -11.20
C ALA A 32 17.76 -14.73 -12.50
N GLU A 33 18.25 -15.62 -13.37
CA GLU A 33 17.57 -15.95 -14.62
C GLU A 33 16.22 -16.63 -14.43
N LYS A 34 16.13 -17.52 -13.46
CA LYS A 34 14.85 -18.19 -13.10
C LYS A 34 13.91 -17.23 -12.37
N ARG A 35 14.46 -16.29 -11.57
CA ARG A 35 13.70 -15.26 -10.86
C ARG A 35 12.95 -14.33 -11.80
N LYS A 36 13.51 -14.03 -12.98
CA LYS A 36 12.82 -13.23 -14.02
C LYS A 36 11.48 -13.82 -14.43
N GLY A 37 11.35 -15.15 -14.45
CA GLY A 37 10.13 -15.88 -14.79
C GLY A 37 9.09 -16.01 -13.65
N LEU A 38 9.43 -15.63 -12.41
CA LEU A 38 8.49 -15.69 -11.30
C LEU A 38 7.39 -14.63 -11.45
N SER A 39 6.18 -14.97 -11.01
CA SER A 39 5.05 -14.04 -10.98
C SER A 39 5.30 -12.90 -10.00
N ASN A 40 4.84 -11.71 -10.35
CA ASN A 40 4.77 -10.59 -9.44
C ASN A 40 3.75 -10.89 -8.32
N PHE A 41 4.07 -10.45 -7.11
CA PHE A 41 3.14 -10.40 -5.99
C PHE A 41 2.82 -8.94 -5.70
N TYR A 42 1.54 -8.59 -5.70
CA TYR A 42 1.07 -7.24 -5.43
C TYR A 42 0.50 -7.18 -4.03
N PHE A 43 1.12 -6.35 -3.19
CA PHE A 43 0.74 -6.17 -1.80
C PHE A 43 0.14 -4.78 -1.62
N TYR A 44 -1.16 -4.74 -1.33
CA TYR A 44 -1.92 -3.52 -1.10
C TYR A 44 -2.00 -3.25 0.39
N VAL A 45 -1.56 -2.07 0.82
CA VAL A 45 -1.59 -1.63 2.21
C VAL A 45 -2.36 -0.32 2.29
N ASP A 46 -3.56 -0.40 2.81
CA ASP A 46 -4.38 0.77 3.11
C ASP A 46 -4.11 1.26 4.54
N GLU A 47 -4.28 2.57 4.78
CA GLU A 47 -3.92 3.22 6.06
C GLU A 47 -2.48 2.87 6.49
N PHE A 48 -1.58 2.92 5.53
CA PHE A 48 -0.18 2.52 5.64
C PHE A 48 0.53 3.09 6.87
N GLN A 49 0.24 4.33 7.25
CA GLN A 49 0.83 4.98 8.43
C GLN A 49 0.62 4.20 9.75
N ASN A 50 -0.36 3.31 9.82
CA ASN A 50 -0.57 2.47 11.01
C ASN A 50 0.44 1.31 11.13
N PHE A 51 1.15 0.99 10.05
CA PHE A 51 2.08 -0.13 9.95
C PHE A 51 3.50 0.31 9.58
N ALA A 52 3.66 1.59 9.28
CA ALA A 52 4.92 2.19 8.91
C ALA A 52 5.91 2.12 10.08
N ASN A 53 7.05 1.51 9.85
CA ASN A 53 8.16 1.40 10.78
C ASN A 53 9.47 1.27 9.96
N GLU A 54 10.62 1.25 10.64
CA GLU A 54 11.94 1.10 9.99
C GLU A 54 12.01 -0.13 9.08
N THR A 55 11.45 -1.28 9.51
CA THR A 55 11.38 -2.49 8.69
C THR A 55 10.66 -2.24 7.37
N PHE A 56 9.66 -1.37 7.36
CA PHE A 56 8.93 -1.02 6.14
C PHE A 56 9.77 -0.17 5.18
N ALA A 57 10.64 0.70 5.70
CA ALA A 57 11.58 1.46 4.88
C ALA A 57 12.57 0.51 4.15
N GLU A 58 13.08 -0.51 4.86
CA GLU A 58 13.89 -1.57 4.25
C GLU A 58 13.13 -2.33 3.15
N ILE A 59 11.86 -2.68 3.42
CA ILE A 59 10.99 -3.37 2.44
C ILE A 59 10.86 -2.53 1.17
N LEU A 60 10.60 -1.23 1.28
CA LEU A 60 10.46 -0.33 0.13
C LEU A 60 11.69 -0.32 -0.77
N SER A 61 12.89 -0.35 -0.18
CA SER A 61 14.15 -0.32 -0.93
C SER A 61 14.47 -1.63 -1.63
N GLU A 62 14.07 -2.78 -1.06
CA GLU A 62 14.50 -4.12 -1.49
C GLU A 62 13.42 -4.93 -2.23
N ALA A 63 12.14 -4.68 -1.95
CA ALA A 63 11.01 -5.52 -2.37
C ALA A 63 10.96 -5.79 -3.88
N ARG A 64 11.28 -4.78 -4.69
CA ARG A 64 11.25 -4.87 -6.16
C ARG A 64 12.16 -5.98 -6.71
N LYS A 65 13.31 -6.22 -6.09
CA LYS A 65 14.27 -7.26 -6.51
C LYS A 65 13.68 -8.66 -6.43
N TYR A 66 12.69 -8.84 -5.55
CA TYR A 66 12.04 -10.12 -5.25
C TYR A 66 10.64 -10.23 -5.86
N LYS A 67 10.28 -9.35 -6.81
CA LYS A 67 8.96 -9.33 -7.44
C LYS A 67 7.80 -9.07 -6.45
N LEU A 68 8.09 -8.39 -5.34
CA LEU A 68 7.11 -7.85 -4.43
C LEU A 68 6.84 -6.39 -4.83
N ASN A 69 5.63 -6.12 -5.29
CA ASN A 69 5.20 -4.78 -5.68
C ASN A 69 4.27 -4.23 -4.61
N LEU A 70 4.62 -3.08 -4.07
CA LEU A 70 3.85 -2.43 -3.00
C LEU A 70 2.93 -1.38 -3.60
N ILE A 71 1.68 -1.41 -3.18
CA ILE A 71 0.68 -0.38 -3.43
C ILE A 71 0.24 0.12 -2.05
N ILE A 72 0.67 1.30 -1.69
CA ILE A 72 0.43 1.88 -0.37
C ILE A 72 -0.53 3.07 -0.49
N ALA A 73 -1.48 3.16 0.42
CA ALA A 73 -2.38 4.29 0.54
C ALA A 73 -2.37 4.84 1.97
N HIS A 74 -2.40 6.15 2.10
CA HIS A 74 -2.42 6.83 3.38
C HIS A 74 -3.16 8.18 3.25
N GLN A 75 -3.59 8.75 4.38
CA GLN A 75 -4.35 9.99 4.40
C GLN A 75 -3.51 11.18 4.86
N TYR A 76 -2.50 10.98 5.71
CA TYR A 76 -1.72 12.04 6.33
C TYR A 76 -0.23 11.73 6.29
N ILE A 77 0.53 12.50 5.51
CA ILE A 77 2.00 12.37 5.41
C ILE A 77 2.66 12.77 6.74
N GLU A 78 2.13 13.79 7.39
CA GLU A 78 2.63 14.31 8.66
C GLU A 78 2.66 13.26 9.78
N GLN A 79 1.84 12.21 9.69
CA GLN A 79 1.81 11.12 10.68
C GLN A 79 2.91 10.06 10.49
N MET A 80 3.67 10.13 9.40
CA MET A 80 4.78 9.22 9.16
C MET A 80 6.04 9.71 9.86
N GLU A 81 6.81 8.77 10.39
CA GLU A 81 8.17 9.02 10.81
C GLU A 81 9.01 9.49 9.62
N GLU A 82 9.96 10.40 9.87
CA GLU A 82 10.75 11.06 8.83
C GLU A 82 11.47 10.04 7.93
N GLU A 83 12.10 9.04 8.54
CA GLU A 83 12.82 7.98 7.82
C GLU A 83 11.91 7.19 6.88
N VAL A 84 10.70 6.85 7.34
CA VAL A 84 9.70 6.13 6.52
C VAL A 84 9.19 7.01 5.40
N ARG A 85 8.91 8.27 5.69
CA ARG A 85 8.47 9.25 4.69
C ARG A 85 9.51 9.38 3.56
N ASP A 86 10.77 9.56 3.92
CA ASP A 86 11.87 9.71 2.97
C ASP A 86 12.08 8.43 2.16
N ALA A 87 11.94 7.26 2.78
CA ALA A 87 11.97 5.98 2.07
C ALA A 87 10.81 5.84 1.08
N VAL A 88 9.60 6.28 1.44
CA VAL A 88 8.45 6.28 0.53
C VAL A 88 8.74 7.16 -0.69
N PHE A 89 9.08 8.43 -0.48
CA PHE A 89 9.29 9.37 -1.58
C PHE A 89 10.54 9.04 -2.41
N GLY A 90 11.55 8.41 -1.82
CA GLY A 90 12.76 7.99 -2.53
C GLY A 90 12.60 6.72 -3.38
N ASN A 91 11.65 5.83 -3.05
CA ASN A 91 11.52 4.53 -3.72
C ASN A 91 10.23 4.35 -4.51
N VAL A 92 9.20 5.18 -4.28
CA VAL A 92 7.93 5.08 -5.01
C VAL A 92 8.04 5.78 -6.35
N GLY A 93 7.85 5.02 -7.42
CA GLY A 93 7.96 5.54 -8.79
C GLY A 93 6.65 6.10 -9.36
N THR A 94 5.51 5.64 -8.85
CA THR A 94 4.18 6.11 -9.27
C THR A 94 3.47 6.72 -8.09
N THR A 95 3.08 7.98 -8.21
CA THR A 95 2.37 8.72 -7.16
C THR A 95 1.02 9.19 -7.68
N VAL A 96 -0.03 8.97 -6.91
CA VAL A 96 -1.40 9.44 -7.18
C VAL A 96 -1.87 10.23 -5.98
N VAL A 97 -2.23 11.49 -6.19
CA VAL A 97 -2.65 12.39 -5.12
C VAL A 97 -4.07 12.87 -5.38
N PHE A 98 -4.95 12.65 -4.43
CA PHE A 98 -6.23 13.31 -4.30
C PHE A 98 -6.07 14.62 -3.53
N ARG A 99 -7.17 15.36 -3.32
CA ARG A 99 -7.14 16.54 -2.47
C ARG A 99 -6.66 16.19 -1.06
N VAL A 100 -5.69 16.95 -0.59
CA VAL A 100 -5.13 16.85 0.77
C VAL A 100 -5.15 18.20 1.47
N GLY A 101 -4.83 18.23 2.74
CA GLY A 101 -4.67 19.47 3.51
C GLY A 101 -3.40 20.25 3.13
N PRO A 102 -3.29 21.53 3.57
CA PRO A 102 -2.18 22.40 3.18
C PRO A 102 -0.80 21.86 3.57
N PHE A 103 -0.66 21.23 4.72
CA PHE A 103 0.62 20.69 5.20
C PHE A 103 1.12 19.55 4.31
N ASP A 104 0.27 18.59 4.00
CA ASP A 104 0.62 17.49 3.09
C ASP A 104 0.86 18.00 1.66
N ALA A 105 0.09 19.00 1.22
CA ALA A 105 0.27 19.62 -0.10
C ALA A 105 1.65 20.26 -0.26
N GLU A 106 2.21 20.85 0.79
CA GLU A 106 3.55 21.44 0.75
C GLU A 106 4.64 20.40 0.51
N VAL A 107 4.53 19.23 1.12
CA VAL A 107 5.45 18.11 0.87
C VAL A 107 5.26 17.55 -0.55
N LEU A 108 4.02 17.36 -0.96
CA LEU A 108 3.67 16.79 -2.27
C LEU A 108 4.02 17.72 -3.44
N GLU A 109 4.00 19.03 -3.24
CA GLU A 109 4.41 20.00 -4.25
C GLU A 109 5.79 19.69 -4.83
N THR A 110 6.72 19.19 -4.01
CA THR A 110 8.08 18.84 -4.45
C THR A 110 8.11 17.78 -5.56
N ILE A 111 7.06 16.92 -5.63
CA ILE A 111 6.93 15.89 -6.66
C ILE A 111 6.28 16.44 -7.94
N PHE A 112 5.37 17.41 -7.78
CA PHE A 112 4.52 17.88 -8.87
C PHE A 112 4.99 19.18 -9.52
N MET A 113 5.96 19.88 -8.91
CA MET A 113 6.59 21.06 -9.50
C MET A 113 7.32 20.73 -10.82
N PRO A 114 7.41 21.66 -11.77
CA PRO A 114 6.82 23.01 -11.74
C PRO A 114 5.38 23.06 -12.25
N LYS A 115 4.74 21.92 -12.51
CA LYS A 115 3.45 21.87 -13.22
C LYS A 115 2.24 22.16 -12.33
N PHE A 116 2.28 21.68 -11.08
CA PHE A 116 1.20 21.87 -10.12
C PHE A 116 1.78 22.36 -8.79
N THR A 117 1.13 23.37 -8.23
CA THR A 117 1.48 23.98 -6.95
C THR A 117 0.69 23.35 -5.81
N LYS A 118 1.06 23.65 -4.56
CA LYS A 118 0.30 23.22 -3.38
C LYS A 118 -1.14 23.76 -3.37
N GLU A 119 -1.36 24.96 -3.91
CA GLU A 119 -2.69 25.56 -4.06
C GLU A 119 -3.55 24.74 -5.02
N ASP A 120 -2.96 24.23 -6.10
CA ASP A 120 -3.65 23.35 -7.05
C ASP A 120 -4.05 22.03 -6.37
N ILE A 121 -3.14 21.44 -5.56
CA ILE A 121 -3.39 20.17 -4.86
C ILE A 121 -4.53 20.29 -3.84
N VAL A 122 -4.55 21.38 -3.06
CA VAL A 122 -5.61 21.66 -2.07
C VAL A 122 -6.96 21.93 -2.74
N SER A 123 -6.93 22.43 -3.97
CA SER A 123 -8.14 22.82 -4.73
C SER A 123 -8.73 21.71 -5.59
N LEU A 124 -8.14 20.50 -5.58
CA LEU A 124 -8.66 19.36 -6.36
C LEU A 124 -10.11 19.05 -6.02
N ASP A 125 -10.93 18.86 -7.06
CA ASP A 125 -12.31 18.45 -6.93
C ASP A 125 -12.45 16.94 -6.65
N LYS A 126 -13.67 16.55 -6.32
CA LYS A 126 -14.00 15.13 -6.10
C LYS A 126 -13.63 14.28 -7.32
N ARG A 127 -12.88 13.21 -7.11
CA ARG A 127 -12.37 12.27 -8.11
C ARG A 127 -11.28 12.82 -9.02
N GLN A 128 -10.89 14.06 -8.90
CA GLN A 128 -9.70 14.57 -9.58
C GLN A 128 -8.44 14.14 -8.83
N VAL A 129 -7.38 13.89 -9.57
CA VAL A 129 -6.07 13.50 -9.06
C VAL A 129 -4.97 14.15 -9.87
N TYR A 130 -3.83 14.38 -9.21
CA TYR A 130 -2.57 14.58 -9.89
C TYR A 130 -1.74 13.30 -9.79
N MET A 131 -0.99 13.01 -10.85
CA MET A 131 -0.25 11.75 -10.97
C MET A 131 1.13 11.96 -11.58
N THR A 132 2.09 11.14 -11.12
CA THR A 132 3.30 10.78 -11.85
C THR A 132 3.34 9.28 -12.04
N LEU A 133 3.82 8.80 -13.18
CA LEU A 133 3.95 7.39 -13.48
C LEU A 133 5.40 7.02 -13.71
N MET A 134 5.79 5.85 -13.22
CA MET A 134 7.05 5.21 -13.61
C MET A 134 6.77 4.24 -14.76
N ILE A 135 7.25 4.58 -15.96
CA ILE A 135 7.07 3.77 -17.18
C ILE A 135 8.46 3.29 -17.62
N ASP A 136 8.66 1.97 -17.61
CA ASP A 136 9.93 1.34 -17.98
C ASP A 136 11.17 1.93 -17.27
N GLY A 137 11.00 2.32 -16.02
CA GLY A 137 12.06 2.91 -15.20
C GLY A 137 12.26 4.42 -15.39
N VAL A 138 11.45 5.06 -16.22
CA VAL A 138 11.48 6.50 -16.47
C VAL A 138 10.26 7.18 -15.86
N GLY A 139 10.47 8.20 -15.03
CA GLY A 139 9.37 8.99 -14.44
C GLY A 139 8.69 9.88 -15.51
N SER A 140 7.36 9.87 -15.56
CA SER A 140 6.61 10.79 -16.42
C SER A 140 6.61 12.20 -15.86
N ALA A 141 6.37 13.20 -16.71
CA ALA A 141 5.96 14.52 -16.24
C ALA A 141 4.62 14.39 -15.47
N PRO A 142 4.37 15.22 -14.44
CA PRO A 142 3.09 15.23 -13.74
C PRO A 142 1.92 15.56 -14.67
N PHE A 143 0.77 14.92 -14.44
CA PHE A 143 -0.47 15.20 -15.18
C PHE A 143 -1.70 15.03 -14.28
N SER A 144 -2.82 15.64 -14.71
CA SER A 144 -4.12 15.51 -14.05
C SER A 144 -4.93 14.38 -14.67
N ALA A 145 -5.76 13.73 -13.83
CA ALA A 145 -6.70 12.72 -14.27
C ALA A 145 -7.99 12.77 -13.44
N VAL A 146 -9.01 12.06 -13.91
CA VAL A 146 -10.27 11.87 -13.20
C VAL A 146 -10.48 10.38 -13.01
N THR A 147 -10.75 9.96 -11.78
CA THR A 147 -11.02 8.55 -11.49
C THR A 147 -12.38 8.12 -12.06
N ILE A 148 -12.48 6.86 -12.45
CA ILE A 148 -13.75 6.28 -12.88
C ILE A 148 -14.77 6.32 -11.71
N PRO A 149 -16.09 6.31 -12.00
CA PRO A 149 -17.12 6.12 -10.98
C PRO A 149 -16.91 4.80 -10.23
N PRO A 150 -17.48 4.66 -9.01
CA PRO A 150 -17.49 3.37 -8.31
C PRO A 150 -18.04 2.27 -9.22
N ILE A 151 -17.36 1.13 -9.22
CA ILE A 151 -17.80 -0.05 -9.95
C ILE A 151 -19.09 -0.56 -9.28
N GLU A 152 -20.12 -0.82 -10.07
CA GLU A 152 -21.36 -1.41 -9.57
C GLU A 152 -21.10 -2.77 -8.92
N HIS A 153 -21.79 -3.04 -7.83
CA HIS A 153 -21.69 -4.35 -7.17
C HIS A 153 -22.19 -5.44 -8.12
N PRO A 154 -21.46 -6.56 -8.21
CA PRO A 154 -21.94 -7.69 -9.01
C PRO A 154 -23.29 -8.18 -8.47
N PRO A 155 -24.21 -8.63 -9.35
CA PRO A 155 -25.55 -9.07 -8.94
C PRO A 155 -25.52 -10.30 -8.04
N VAL A 156 -24.42 -11.04 -8.02
CA VAL A 156 -24.22 -12.23 -7.19
C VAL A 156 -23.05 -12.00 -6.24
N SER A 157 -23.29 -12.18 -4.94
CA SER A 157 -22.25 -12.14 -3.91
C SER A 157 -21.93 -13.55 -3.44
N TYR A 158 -20.67 -13.91 -3.50
CA TYR A 158 -20.13 -15.17 -2.95
C TYR A 158 -19.65 -15.07 -1.51
N ARG A 159 -19.95 -13.96 -0.81
CA ARG A 159 -19.44 -13.61 0.52
C ARG A 159 -19.64 -14.76 1.53
N GLU A 160 -20.85 -15.28 1.64
CA GLU A 160 -21.17 -16.33 2.64
C GLU A 160 -20.45 -17.65 2.32
N GLN A 161 -20.32 -18.00 1.06
CA GLN A 161 -19.60 -19.19 0.62
C GLN A 161 -18.10 -19.08 0.92
N ILE A 162 -17.50 -17.90 0.68
CA ILE A 162 -16.09 -17.63 0.99
C ILE A 162 -15.85 -17.71 2.50
N ILE A 163 -16.73 -17.11 3.30
CA ILE A 163 -16.64 -17.16 4.76
C ILE A 163 -16.76 -18.61 5.27
N ALA A 164 -17.71 -19.37 4.77
CA ALA A 164 -17.88 -20.77 5.16
C ALA A 164 -16.66 -21.63 4.80
N SER A 165 -16.15 -21.49 3.58
CA SER A 165 -14.95 -22.18 3.13
C SER A 165 -13.72 -21.82 3.97
N SER A 166 -13.51 -20.53 4.22
CA SER A 166 -12.39 -20.05 5.04
C SER A 166 -12.48 -20.57 6.48
N ARG A 167 -13.67 -20.56 7.07
CA ARG A 167 -13.87 -21.07 8.42
C ARG A 167 -13.61 -22.56 8.50
N ALA A 168 -14.08 -23.33 7.53
CA ALA A 168 -13.84 -24.77 7.50
C ALA A 168 -12.36 -25.14 7.38
N GLN A 169 -11.55 -24.33 6.69
CA GLN A 169 -10.15 -24.61 6.42
C GLN A 169 -9.19 -24.07 7.48
N PHE A 170 -9.49 -22.89 8.04
CA PHE A 170 -8.51 -22.12 8.81
C PHE A 170 -8.93 -21.77 10.23
N THR A 171 -10.13 -22.19 10.70
CA THR A 171 -10.59 -21.86 12.05
C THR A 171 -11.07 -23.08 12.81
N ALA A 172 -11.07 -22.94 14.14
CA ALA A 172 -11.74 -23.88 15.05
C ALA A 172 -12.85 -23.17 15.84
N PRO A 173 -13.88 -23.89 16.28
CA PRO A 173 -14.93 -23.31 17.13
C PRO A 173 -14.33 -22.74 18.43
N ARG A 174 -14.69 -21.51 18.77
CA ARG A 174 -14.21 -20.78 19.95
C ARG A 174 -14.36 -21.60 21.24
N ALA A 175 -15.51 -22.26 21.42
CA ALA A 175 -15.78 -23.11 22.58
C ALA A 175 -14.82 -24.29 22.77
N GLY A 176 -14.15 -24.73 21.69
CA GLY A 176 -13.13 -25.78 21.76
C GLY A 176 -11.78 -25.25 22.21
N ILE A 177 -11.46 -24.00 21.84
CA ILE A 177 -10.17 -23.35 22.16
C ILE A 177 -10.17 -22.83 23.61
N GLU A 178 -11.29 -22.31 24.11
CA GLU A 178 -11.40 -21.79 25.48
C GLU A 178 -11.40 -22.90 26.57
N LYS A 179 -11.52 -24.16 26.20
CA LYS A 179 -11.50 -25.32 27.12
C LYS A 179 -10.14 -26.04 27.14
N SER A 180 -9.21 -25.69 26.29
CA SER A 180 -7.83 -26.21 26.24
C SER A 180 -6.87 -25.24 26.96
#